data_31fcc1f23016325fdf83818a3e70d469
#
_entry.id   31fcc1f23016325fdf83818a3e70d469
#
_cell.length_a   1.000
_cell.length_b   1.000
_cell.length_c   1.000
_cell.angle_alpha   90.00
_cell.angle_beta   90.00
_cell.angle_gamma   90.00
#
_symmetry.space_group_name_H-M   'P 1'
#
loop_
_entity.id
_entity.type
_entity.pdbx_description
1 polymer ?
#
loop_
_entity_poly.entity_id
_entity_poly.type
_entity_poly.pdbx_seq_one_letter_code
_entity_poly.pdbx_strand_id
1 'polypeptide(L)'
;NRRLRVSGRIDMADCVFGTGLPASAKRTLPAYLAELSAVTLNSASVRRMGSAALDLAYVSAGRLDGFWESGLSSWDVAAGIILVREAGGFITDIHGKDYSLSASSIACGNETVHSSLVKILKSAQSSS
;
A
#
# COMPACT_ATOMS: atom_id res chain seq x y z
N ASN A 1 7.11 22.34 13.16
CA ASN A 1 7.76 21.10 13.59
C ASN A 1 6.78 19.98 13.85
N ARG A 2 5.94 19.71 12.88
CA ARG A 2 5.02 18.59 13.02
C ARG A 2 5.74 17.32 12.62
N ARG A 3 5.79 16.39 13.55
CA ARG A 3 6.29 15.06 13.29
C ARG A 3 5.29 14.34 12.39
N LEU A 4 5.77 13.73 11.31
CA LEU A 4 4.93 12.86 10.49
C LEU A 4 4.56 11.63 11.30
N ARG A 5 3.31 11.21 11.17
CA ARG A 5 2.83 9.97 11.78
C ARG A 5 1.81 9.32 10.88
N VAL A 6 1.93 8.00 10.77
CA VAL A 6 0.91 7.21 10.08
C VAL A 6 -0.41 7.30 10.83
N SER A 7 -1.51 7.00 10.13
CA SER A 7 -2.85 7.02 10.72
C SER A 7 -2.95 6.09 11.91
N GLY A 8 -3.80 6.45 12.87
CA GLY A 8 -4.13 5.60 14.00
C GLY A 8 -5.37 4.74 13.80
N ARG A 9 -5.99 4.80 12.62
CA ARG A 9 -7.14 3.93 12.33
C ARG A 9 -6.71 2.48 12.30
N ILE A 10 -7.54 1.59 12.84
CA ILE A 10 -7.24 0.16 12.90
C ILE A 10 -8.31 -0.70 12.27
N ASP A 11 -9.50 -0.15 12.03
CA ASP A 11 -10.60 -0.88 11.42
C ASP A 11 -10.58 -0.65 9.91
N MET A 12 -10.42 -1.72 9.14
CA MET A 12 -10.36 -1.65 7.68
C MET A 12 -11.56 -0.92 7.07
N ALA A 13 -12.73 -1.09 7.65
CA ALA A 13 -13.95 -0.46 7.13
C ALA A 13 -13.89 1.07 7.14
N ASP A 14 -13.03 1.64 7.96
CA ASP A 14 -12.87 3.10 8.09
C ASP A 14 -11.68 3.62 7.28
N CYS A 15 -10.89 2.74 6.68
CA CYS A 15 -9.62 3.11 6.06
C CYS A 15 -9.77 3.51 4.61
N VAL A 16 -8.91 4.45 4.20
CA VAL A 16 -8.76 4.87 2.81
C VAL A 16 -7.37 4.44 2.33
N PHE A 17 -7.33 3.71 1.23
CA PHE A 17 -6.08 3.19 0.66
C PHE A 17 -5.74 3.89 -0.65
N GLY A 18 -4.44 4.08 -0.87
CA GLY A 18 -3.92 4.44 -2.17
C GLY A 18 -3.50 3.19 -2.94
N THR A 19 -3.54 3.27 -4.24
CA THR A 19 -3.06 2.21 -5.13
C THR A 19 -2.71 2.79 -6.49
N GLY A 20 -2.03 2.00 -7.30
CA GLY A 20 -1.74 2.38 -8.67
C GLY A 20 -1.47 1.14 -9.51
N LEU A 21 -1.54 1.33 -10.82
CA LEU A 21 -1.20 0.30 -11.80
C LEU A 21 -0.32 0.94 -12.86
N PRO A 22 1.00 0.68 -12.84
CA PRO A 22 1.89 1.21 -13.88
C PRO A 22 1.49 0.68 -15.26
N ALA A 23 1.72 1.48 -16.30
CA ALA A 23 1.41 1.08 -17.66
C ALA A 23 2.12 -0.22 -18.07
N SER A 24 3.31 -0.45 -17.51
CA SER A 24 4.10 -1.66 -17.77
C SER A 24 3.49 -2.91 -17.14
N ALA A 25 2.50 -2.78 -16.27
CA ALA A 25 1.93 -3.88 -15.50
C ALA A 25 0.65 -4.46 -16.11
N LYS A 26 0.41 -4.27 -17.39
CA LYS A 26 -0.81 -4.78 -18.04
C LYS A 26 -0.95 -6.30 -17.92
N ARG A 27 0.17 -7.04 -17.86
CA ARG A 27 0.15 -8.49 -17.72
C ARG A 27 -0.43 -8.93 -16.37
N THR A 28 -0.33 -8.08 -15.36
CA THR A 28 -0.81 -8.37 -14.01
C THR A 28 -2.18 -7.75 -13.74
N LEU A 29 -2.84 -7.25 -14.78
CA LEU A 29 -4.13 -6.59 -14.61
C LEU A 29 -5.19 -7.47 -13.96
N PRO A 30 -5.36 -8.76 -14.32
CA PRO A 30 -6.35 -9.60 -13.63
C PRO A 30 -6.07 -9.71 -12.13
N ALA A 31 -4.81 -9.89 -11.74
CA ALA A 31 -4.43 -9.96 -10.33
C ALA A 31 -4.70 -8.63 -9.63
N TYR A 32 -4.36 -7.53 -10.28
CA TYR A 32 -4.61 -6.19 -9.72
C TYR A 32 -6.11 -5.95 -9.52
N LEU A 33 -6.95 -6.33 -10.49
CA LEU A 33 -8.39 -6.15 -10.37
C LEU A 33 -8.98 -6.97 -9.22
N ALA A 34 -8.46 -8.18 -8.99
CA ALA A 34 -8.86 -8.99 -7.85
C ALA A 34 -8.47 -8.32 -6.53
N GLU A 35 -7.28 -7.77 -6.44
CA GLU A 35 -6.80 -7.02 -5.27
C GLU A 35 -7.67 -5.80 -5.03
N LEU A 36 -7.91 -5.01 -6.08
CA LEU A 36 -8.71 -3.80 -6.00
C LEU A 36 -10.12 -4.09 -5.51
N SER A 37 -10.74 -5.13 -6.05
CA SER A 37 -12.06 -5.57 -5.63
C SER A 37 -12.08 -5.95 -4.15
N ALA A 38 -11.12 -6.76 -3.73
CA ALA A 38 -11.05 -7.24 -2.34
C ALA A 38 -10.83 -6.10 -1.35
N VAL A 39 -9.91 -5.18 -1.65
CA VAL A 39 -9.65 -4.05 -0.75
C VAL A 39 -10.84 -3.09 -0.74
N THR A 40 -11.44 -2.82 -1.90
CA THR A 40 -12.59 -1.92 -1.98
C THR A 40 -13.76 -2.43 -1.14
N LEU A 41 -14.01 -3.75 -1.18
CA LEU A 41 -15.11 -4.35 -0.43
C LEU A 41 -14.89 -4.30 1.09
N ASN A 42 -13.65 -4.18 1.54
CA ASN A 42 -13.30 -4.23 2.96
C ASN A 42 -12.88 -2.87 3.55
N SER A 43 -12.88 -1.82 2.75
CA SER A 43 -12.41 -0.50 3.19
C SER A 43 -13.47 0.57 2.95
N ALA A 44 -13.20 1.77 3.45
CA ALA A 44 -14.09 2.91 3.18
C ALA A 44 -13.94 3.39 1.74
N SER A 45 -12.72 3.40 1.20
CA SER A 45 -12.46 3.92 -0.13
C SER A 45 -11.07 3.54 -0.61
N VAL A 46 -10.90 3.46 -1.93
CA VAL A 46 -9.61 3.27 -2.57
C VAL A 46 -9.42 4.40 -3.58
N ARG A 47 -8.24 5.00 -3.62
CA ARG A 47 -7.91 6.13 -4.48
C ARG A 47 -6.68 5.84 -5.32
N ARG A 48 -6.68 6.36 -6.54
CA ARG A 48 -5.53 6.30 -7.44
C ARG A 48 -4.98 7.72 -7.60
N MET A 49 -3.90 8.01 -6.90
CA MET A 49 -3.29 9.34 -6.92
C MET A 49 -2.36 9.57 -8.13
N GLY A 50 -1.95 8.48 -8.77
CA GLY A 50 -1.10 8.57 -9.95
C GLY A 50 0.39 8.67 -9.68
N SER A 51 0.81 8.64 -8.42
CA SER A 51 2.21 8.72 -8.03
C SER A 51 2.44 7.94 -6.74
N ALA A 52 3.26 6.91 -6.81
CA ALA A 52 3.63 6.11 -5.64
C ALA A 52 4.32 6.97 -4.58
N ALA A 53 5.19 7.89 -5.02
CA ALA A 53 5.88 8.79 -4.09
C ALA A 53 4.90 9.65 -3.32
N LEU A 54 3.86 10.17 -4.00
CA LEU A 54 2.84 10.97 -3.35
C LEU A 54 1.98 10.13 -2.41
N ASP A 55 1.60 8.91 -2.82
CA ASP A 55 0.84 8.01 -1.97
C ASP A 55 1.58 7.69 -0.67
N LEU A 56 2.88 7.40 -0.77
CA LEU A 56 3.69 7.11 0.41
C LEU A 56 3.82 8.33 1.33
N ALA A 57 3.95 9.52 0.75
CA ALA A 57 3.98 10.75 1.54
C ALA A 57 2.66 10.94 2.30
N TYR A 58 1.53 10.66 1.66
CA TYR A 58 0.22 10.76 2.31
C TYR A 58 0.04 9.72 3.41
N VAL A 59 0.54 8.49 3.21
CA VAL A 59 0.52 7.48 4.28
C VAL A 59 1.35 7.96 5.47
N SER A 60 2.54 8.49 5.23
CA SER A 60 3.42 8.98 6.30
C SER A 60 2.81 10.16 7.07
N ALA A 61 1.92 10.91 6.44
CA ALA A 61 1.24 12.05 7.06
C ALA A 61 -0.12 11.67 7.69
N GLY A 62 -0.51 10.40 7.60
CA GLY A 62 -1.79 9.94 8.12
C GLY A 62 -3.00 10.33 7.28
N ARG A 63 -2.78 10.81 6.05
CA ARG A 63 -3.86 11.21 5.15
C ARG A 63 -4.43 10.05 4.35
N LEU A 64 -3.62 9.01 4.14
CA LEU A 64 -4.06 7.70 3.68
C LEU A 64 -3.72 6.72 4.77
N ASP A 65 -4.51 5.68 4.92
CA ASP A 65 -4.27 4.66 5.94
C ASP A 65 -3.31 3.59 5.48
N GLY A 66 -3.21 3.39 4.17
CA GLY A 66 -2.26 2.46 3.58
C GLY A 66 -2.15 2.64 2.09
N PHE A 67 -1.25 1.86 1.49
CA PHE A 67 -0.98 1.91 0.05
C PHE A 67 -0.44 0.56 -0.39
N TRP A 68 -0.80 0.13 -1.59
CA TRP A 68 -0.18 -1.03 -2.22
C TRP A 68 -0.05 -0.79 -3.73
N GLU A 69 0.99 -1.35 -4.30
CA GLU A 69 1.20 -1.30 -5.74
C GLU A 69 2.21 -2.36 -6.16
N SER A 70 2.04 -2.91 -7.36
CA SER A 70 2.99 -3.83 -7.98
C SER A 70 3.60 -3.17 -9.22
N GLY A 71 4.75 -3.67 -9.66
CA GLY A 71 5.41 -3.17 -10.86
C GLY A 71 6.20 -1.90 -10.64
N LEU A 72 6.58 -1.63 -9.40
CA LEU A 72 7.32 -0.42 -9.04
C LEU A 72 8.82 -0.56 -9.28
N SER A 73 9.44 0.56 -9.64
CA SER A 73 10.88 0.71 -9.61
C SER A 73 11.29 1.15 -8.20
N SER A 74 12.35 0.55 -7.66
CA SER A 74 12.77 0.81 -6.28
C SER A 74 13.09 2.28 -6.01
N TRP A 75 13.67 2.99 -6.96
CA TRP A 75 14.01 4.38 -6.73
C TRP A 75 12.82 5.34 -6.78
N ASP A 76 11.71 4.93 -7.40
CA ASP A 76 10.50 5.75 -7.38
C ASP A 76 9.89 5.83 -5.99
N VAL A 77 10.25 4.91 -5.10
CA VAL A 77 9.63 4.78 -3.79
C VAL A 77 10.61 4.91 -2.63
N ALA A 78 11.92 4.96 -2.90
CA ALA A 78 12.94 4.93 -1.85
C ALA A 78 12.74 5.99 -0.77
N ALA A 79 12.53 7.24 -1.16
CA ALA A 79 12.33 8.33 -0.20
C ALA A 79 11.02 8.15 0.59
N GLY A 80 9.97 7.68 -0.09
CA GLY A 80 8.68 7.45 0.55
C GLY A 80 8.73 6.35 1.60
N ILE A 81 9.52 5.31 1.34
CA ILE A 81 9.72 4.22 2.30
C ILE A 81 10.34 4.75 3.59
N ILE A 82 11.35 5.59 3.48
CA ILE A 82 11.98 6.20 4.64
C ILE A 82 10.96 7.03 5.43
N LEU A 83 10.16 7.84 4.74
CA LEU A 83 9.14 8.67 5.37
C LEU A 83 8.13 7.81 6.15
N VAL A 84 7.65 6.73 5.54
CA VAL A 84 6.65 5.87 6.20
C VAL A 84 7.25 5.20 7.43
N ARG A 85 8.49 4.69 7.33
CA ARG A 85 9.16 4.06 8.47
C ARG A 85 9.38 5.05 9.61
N GLU A 86 9.85 6.25 9.30
CA GLU A 86 10.07 7.29 10.31
C GLU A 86 8.76 7.74 10.95
N ALA A 87 7.65 7.63 10.23
CA ALA A 87 6.32 7.97 10.74
C ALA A 87 5.68 6.83 11.54
N GLY A 88 6.40 5.73 11.78
CA GLY A 88 5.90 4.60 12.54
C GLY A 88 5.15 3.55 11.72
N GLY A 89 5.22 3.64 10.40
CA GLY A 89 4.55 2.70 9.52
C GLY A 89 5.36 1.42 9.26
N PHE A 90 4.67 0.42 8.75
CA PHE A 90 5.23 -0.87 8.37
C PHE A 90 5.20 -1.01 6.86
N ILE A 91 6.26 -1.53 6.28
CA ILE A 91 6.39 -1.72 4.84
C ILE A 91 6.91 -3.13 4.55
N THR A 92 6.19 -3.83 3.67
CA THR A 92 6.61 -5.12 3.11
C THR A 92 6.30 -5.11 1.63
N ASP A 93 6.60 -6.21 0.93
CA ASP A 93 6.01 -6.42 -0.37
C ASP A 93 4.54 -6.86 -0.19
N ILE A 94 3.82 -7.10 -1.29
CA ILE A 94 2.40 -7.46 -1.20
C ILE A 94 2.16 -8.88 -0.67
N HIS A 95 3.23 -9.66 -0.50
CA HIS A 95 3.16 -11.01 0.09
C HIS A 95 3.51 -11.00 1.57
N GLY A 96 3.84 -9.84 2.14
CA GLY A 96 4.18 -9.71 3.54
C GLY A 96 5.65 -9.97 3.86
N LYS A 97 6.50 -10.12 2.84
CA LYS A 97 7.94 -10.27 3.04
C LYS A 97 8.59 -8.90 3.19
N ASP A 98 9.65 -8.84 3.98
CA ASP A 98 10.36 -7.59 4.18
C ASP A 98 10.73 -6.94 2.85
N TYR A 99 10.51 -5.63 2.77
CA TYR A 99 10.83 -4.91 1.56
C TYR A 99 12.34 -4.87 1.32
N SER A 100 12.74 -5.12 0.08
CA SER A 100 14.13 -5.00 -0.36
C SER A 100 14.17 -4.24 -1.68
N LEU A 101 15.37 -3.81 -2.09
CA LEU A 101 15.54 -3.09 -3.35
C LEU A 101 15.17 -3.91 -4.56
N SER A 102 15.15 -5.24 -4.44
CA SER A 102 14.74 -6.14 -5.51
C SER A 102 13.24 -6.41 -5.52
N ALA A 103 12.49 -5.94 -4.50
CA ALA A 103 11.05 -6.12 -4.48
C ALA A 103 10.39 -5.27 -5.55
N SER A 104 9.43 -5.87 -6.27
CA SER A 104 8.68 -5.17 -7.30
C SER A 104 7.30 -4.71 -6.83
N SER A 105 6.98 -4.93 -5.57
CA SER A 105 5.70 -4.55 -5.00
C SER A 105 5.88 -3.99 -3.60
N ILE A 106 4.86 -3.29 -3.12
CA ILE A 106 4.88 -2.65 -1.81
C ILE A 106 3.49 -2.68 -1.19
N ALA A 107 3.44 -2.88 0.13
CA ALA A 107 2.24 -2.73 0.93
C ALA A 107 2.64 -2.04 2.24
N CYS A 108 1.91 -1.02 2.65
CA CYS A 108 2.27 -0.27 3.84
C CYS A 108 1.05 0.28 4.58
N GLY A 109 1.27 0.67 5.83
CA GLY A 109 0.29 1.25 6.72
C GLY A 109 0.82 1.18 8.15
N ASN A 110 -0.02 1.50 9.13
CA ASN A 110 0.35 1.21 10.51
C ASN A 110 0.35 -0.32 10.70
N GLU A 111 0.84 -0.78 11.83
CA GLU A 111 1.03 -2.22 12.07
C GLU A 111 -0.24 -3.04 11.81
N THR A 112 -1.36 -2.61 12.38
CA THR A 112 -2.63 -3.33 12.28
C THR A 112 -3.18 -3.28 10.85
N VAL A 113 -3.21 -2.10 10.25
CA VAL A 113 -3.73 -1.90 8.89
C VAL A 113 -2.87 -2.63 7.87
N HIS A 114 -1.54 -2.56 8.02
CA HIS A 114 -0.62 -3.27 7.15
C HIS A 114 -0.88 -4.78 7.18
N SER A 115 -1.01 -5.35 8.37
CA SER A 115 -1.29 -6.77 8.53
C SER A 115 -2.60 -7.17 7.86
N SER A 116 -3.66 -6.38 8.06
CA SER A 116 -4.97 -6.62 7.46
C SER A 116 -4.92 -6.50 5.94
N LEU A 117 -4.22 -5.49 5.43
CA LEU A 117 -4.07 -5.27 3.99
C LEU A 117 -3.36 -6.47 3.33
N VAL A 118 -2.26 -6.93 3.91
CA VAL A 118 -1.51 -8.07 3.37
C VAL A 118 -2.38 -9.33 3.34
N LYS A 119 -3.17 -9.57 4.37
CA LYS A 119 -4.10 -10.72 4.40
C LYS A 119 -5.10 -10.65 3.26
N ILE A 120 -5.67 -9.48 3.03
CA ILE A 120 -6.64 -9.28 1.96
C ILE A 120 -6.00 -9.49 0.59
N LEU A 121 -4.79 -8.95 0.39
CA LEU A 121 -4.07 -9.11 -0.87
C LEU A 121 -3.72 -10.57 -1.15
N LYS A 122 -3.28 -11.31 -0.14
CA LYS A 122 -3.01 -12.75 -0.29
C LYS A 122 -4.26 -13.54 -0.62
N SER A 123 -5.37 -13.23 0.03
CA SER A 123 -6.65 -13.88 -0.22
C SER A 123 -7.11 -13.65 -1.66
N ALA A 124 -6.95 -12.43 -2.17
CA ALA A 124 -7.31 -12.09 -3.54
C ALA A 124 -6.49 -12.89 -4.56
N GLN A 125 -5.20 -13.09 -4.28
CA GLN A 125 -4.31 -13.83 -5.17
C GLN A 125 -4.64 -15.31 -5.20
N SER A 126 -5.01 -15.90 -4.07
CA SER A 126 -5.28 -17.34 -3.99
C SER A 126 -6.62 -17.73 -4.57
N SER A 127 -7.53 -16.78 -4.78
CA SER A 127 -8.86 -17.07 -5.35
C SER A 127 -8.95 -16.86 -6.86
N SER A 128 -7.84 -16.48 -7.48
CA SER A 128 -7.79 -16.24 -8.92
C SER A 128 -7.48 -17.51 -9.73
#